data_a10e8e2220fa3f5b4b67712b0c6cca1e
#
_entry.id   a10e8e2220fa3f5b4b67712b0c6cca1e
#
_cell.length_a   1.000
_cell.length_b   1.000
_cell.length_c   1.000
_cell.angle_alpha   90.00
_cell.angle_beta   90.00
_cell.angle_gamma   90.00
#
_symmetry.space_group_name_H-M   'P 1'
#
loop_
_entity.id
_entity.type
_entity.pdbx_description
1 polymer ?
#
loop_
_entity_poly.entity_id
_entity_poly.type
_entity_poly.pdbx_seq_one_letter_code
_entity_poly.pdbx_strand_id
1 'polypeptide(L)'
;GKSMNLSMLRAFLERPAVGRAGRSSFADAQIWDADGGRYRDEYACYPVISLDFSGAARRGAAIADVVRDALSGECARLLALLEAPDLARDKVRHIERVARGAAGEDEVASVLGVLIELLEMACDEQVVLLVDGYDAAWLGRASARVASGADPAGLFDRVLFDAIATARDSLRLTCLMGE
;
A
#
# COMPACT_ATOMS: atom_id res chain seq x y z
N GLY A 1 -5.17 15.25 -11.67
CA GLY A 1 -6.25 14.69 -10.87
C GLY A 1 -5.75 14.02 -9.59
N LYS A 2 -6.64 13.37 -8.87
CA LYS A 2 -6.38 12.77 -7.54
C LYS A 2 -5.22 11.75 -7.56
N SER A 3 -5.22 10.80 -8.51
CA SER A 3 -4.15 9.81 -8.67
C SER A 3 -2.77 10.43 -8.91
N MET A 4 -2.71 11.56 -9.61
CA MET A 4 -1.46 12.31 -9.79
C MET A 4 -0.95 12.86 -8.46
N ASN A 5 -1.84 13.35 -7.60
CA ASN A 5 -1.45 13.85 -6.28
C ASN A 5 -0.89 12.73 -5.39
N LEU A 6 -1.49 11.52 -5.42
CA LEU A 6 -0.93 10.36 -4.72
C LEU A 6 0.44 9.95 -5.27
N SER A 7 0.60 9.95 -6.59
CA SER A 7 1.89 9.63 -7.22
C SER A 7 2.97 10.66 -6.86
N MET A 8 2.62 11.94 -6.77
CA MET A 8 3.55 13.00 -6.32
C MET A 8 3.90 12.82 -4.84
N LEU A 9 2.91 12.54 -3.99
CA LEU A 9 3.11 12.28 -2.56
C LEU A 9 4.02 11.07 -2.34
N ARG A 10 3.77 9.98 -3.07
CA ARG A 10 4.64 8.82 -3.08
C ARG A 10 6.07 9.20 -3.48
N ALA A 11 6.25 9.89 -4.62
CA ALA A 11 7.56 10.27 -5.11
C ALA A 11 8.33 11.19 -4.14
N PHE A 12 7.61 11.96 -3.32
CA PHE A 12 8.21 12.81 -2.30
C PHE A 12 8.64 12.01 -1.06
N LEU A 13 7.80 11.10 -0.56
CA LEU A 13 7.99 10.43 0.73
C LEU A 13 8.80 9.12 0.63
N GLU A 14 8.72 8.44 -0.53
CA GLU A 14 9.25 7.08 -0.68
C GLU A 14 10.78 7.03 -0.63
N ARG A 15 11.31 6.27 0.32
CA ARG A 15 12.74 5.97 0.39
C ARG A 15 13.16 5.05 -0.75
N PRO A 16 14.32 5.25 -1.36
CA PRO A 16 14.82 4.34 -2.39
C PRO A 16 15.13 2.97 -1.77
N ALA A 17 14.84 1.88 -2.52
CA ALA A 17 15.13 0.52 -2.07
C ALA A 17 16.63 0.26 -1.89
N VAL A 18 17.48 0.94 -2.66
CA VAL A 18 18.95 0.83 -2.60
C VAL A 18 19.58 2.22 -2.64
N GLY A 19 20.53 2.46 -1.75
CA GLY A 19 21.28 3.68 -1.70
C GLY A 19 20.58 4.84 -0.96
N ARG A 20 21.17 6.03 -1.03
CA ARG A 20 20.57 7.27 -0.51
C ARG A 20 19.79 7.98 -1.59
N ALA A 21 18.72 8.67 -1.20
CA ALA A 21 18.06 9.61 -2.09
C ALA A 21 19.08 10.61 -2.67
N GLY A 22 19.08 10.73 -3.99
CA GLY A 22 19.88 11.74 -4.68
C GLY A 22 19.35 13.15 -4.43
N ARG A 23 19.85 14.11 -5.23
CA ARG A 23 19.28 15.47 -5.21
C ARG A 23 17.79 15.40 -5.52
N SER A 24 16.98 16.02 -4.66
CA SER A 24 15.54 16.02 -4.79
C SER A 24 15.10 16.59 -6.14
N SER A 25 14.23 15.85 -6.86
CA SER A 25 13.49 16.39 -8.00
C SER A 25 12.46 17.44 -7.58
N PHE A 26 12.23 17.61 -6.29
CA PHE A 26 11.34 18.61 -5.69
C PHE A 26 12.06 19.86 -5.20
N ALA A 27 13.38 19.98 -5.42
CA ALA A 27 14.16 21.14 -4.95
C ALA A 27 13.65 22.50 -5.46
N ASP A 28 13.01 22.51 -6.64
CA ASP A 28 12.41 23.70 -7.24
C ASP A 28 10.87 23.76 -7.04
N ALA A 29 10.29 22.81 -6.31
CA ALA A 29 8.87 22.78 -6.04
C ALA A 29 8.52 23.57 -4.76
N GLN A 30 7.33 24.16 -4.70
CA GLN A 30 6.87 24.96 -3.56
C GLN A 30 6.96 24.23 -2.22
N ILE A 31 6.76 22.91 -2.20
CA ILE A 31 6.85 22.09 -0.99
C ILE A 31 8.25 22.18 -0.34
N TRP A 32 9.31 22.40 -1.12
CA TRP A 32 10.68 22.41 -0.63
C TRP A 32 10.96 23.58 0.32
N ASP A 33 10.33 24.73 0.06
CA ASP A 33 10.50 25.94 0.87
C ASP A 33 9.28 26.25 1.76
N ALA A 34 8.23 25.42 1.66
CA ALA A 34 7.03 25.60 2.47
C ALA A 34 7.36 25.51 3.97
N ASP A 35 6.72 26.36 4.75
CA ASP A 35 6.93 26.47 6.21
C ASP A 35 8.42 26.57 6.61
N GLY A 36 9.20 27.33 5.85
CA GLY A 36 10.64 27.51 6.11
C GLY A 36 11.49 26.28 5.84
N GLY A 37 11.00 25.38 4.98
CA GLY A 37 11.71 24.15 4.62
C GLY A 37 11.43 22.96 5.54
N ARG A 38 10.43 23.05 6.39
CA ARG A 38 10.02 22.01 7.36
C ARG A 38 9.88 20.61 6.74
N TYR A 39 9.37 20.53 5.49
CA TYR A 39 9.09 19.25 4.85
C TYR A 39 10.29 18.60 4.17
N ARG A 40 11.46 19.24 4.16
CA ARG A 40 12.68 18.67 3.58
C ARG A 40 13.15 17.41 4.31
N ASP A 41 12.94 17.37 5.62
CA ASP A 41 13.33 16.24 6.46
C ASP A 41 12.41 15.01 6.25
N GLU A 42 11.25 15.21 5.63
CA GLU A 42 10.33 14.12 5.26
C GLU A 42 10.64 13.50 3.88
N TYR A 43 11.52 14.15 3.09
CA TYR A 43 11.82 13.72 1.72
C TYR A 43 12.57 12.40 1.69
N ALA A 44 12.01 11.42 0.98
CA ALA A 44 12.60 10.10 0.75
C ALA A 44 12.95 9.32 2.03
N CYS A 45 12.15 9.49 3.10
CA CYS A 45 12.41 8.89 4.41
C CYS A 45 11.66 7.58 4.64
N TYR A 46 10.46 7.40 4.08
CA TYR A 46 9.53 6.37 4.50
C TYR A 46 9.43 5.18 3.54
N PRO A 47 9.21 3.96 4.06
CA PRO A 47 8.65 2.89 3.22
C PRO A 47 7.21 3.26 2.85
N VAL A 48 6.89 3.22 1.57
CA VAL A 48 5.56 3.58 1.05
C VAL A 48 4.90 2.36 0.43
N ILE A 49 3.70 2.02 0.92
CA ILE A 49 2.79 1.07 0.29
C ILE A 49 1.79 1.87 -0.54
N SER A 50 1.65 1.53 -1.83
CA SER A 50 0.75 2.22 -2.75
C SER A 50 -0.16 1.22 -3.45
N LEU A 51 -1.44 1.20 -3.08
CA LEU A 51 -2.45 0.31 -3.63
C LEU A 51 -3.39 1.08 -4.57
N ASP A 52 -3.64 0.52 -5.75
CA ASP A 52 -4.58 1.06 -6.74
C ASP A 52 -5.73 0.07 -6.96
N PHE A 53 -6.92 0.45 -6.51
CA PHE A 53 -8.16 -0.30 -6.70
C PHE A 53 -9.08 0.28 -7.77
N SER A 54 -8.64 1.28 -8.52
CA SER A 54 -9.43 1.94 -9.59
C SER A 54 -9.92 0.95 -10.66
N GLY A 55 -9.20 -0.17 -10.82
CA GLY A 55 -9.60 -1.29 -11.67
C GLY A 55 -10.97 -1.89 -11.32
N ALA A 56 -11.42 -1.78 -10.07
CA ALA A 56 -12.71 -2.28 -9.60
C ALA A 56 -13.92 -1.53 -10.23
N ALA A 57 -13.72 -0.30 -10.73
CA ALA A 57 -14.73 0.45 -11.45
C ALA A 57 -15.03 -0.12 -12.84
N ARG A 58 -14.19 -1.01 -13.38
CA ARG A 58 -14.40 -1.61 -14.70
C ARG A 58 -15.53 -2.61 -14.65
N ARG A 59 -16.46 -2.51 -15.64
CA ARG A 59 -17.60 -3.40 -15.74
C ARG A 59 -17.10 -4.86 -15.85
N GLY A 60 -17.56 -5.72 -14.94
CA GLY A 60 -17.23 -7.17 -14.92
C GLY A 60 -15.92 -7.51 -14.20
N ALA A 61 -15.20 -6.55 -13.62
CA ALA A 61 -14.06 -6.86 -12.76
C ALA A 61 -14.55 -7.52 -11.46
N ALA A 62 -13.96 -8.66 -11.08
CA ALA A 62 -14.15 -9.22 -9.76
C ALA A 62 -13.29 -8.45 -8.75
N ILE A 63 -13.90 -7.89 -7.71
CA ILE A 63 -13.18 -7.09 -6.70
C ILE A 63 -12.05 -7.91 -6.07
N ALA A 64 -12.28 -9.19 -5.80
CA ALA A 64 -11.27 -10.07 -5.23
C ALA A 64 -10.01 -10.17 -6.12
N ASP A 65 -10.18 -10.19 -7.44
CA ASP A 65 -9.05 -10.24 -8.39
C ASP A 65 -8.29 -8.90 -8.38
N VAL A 66 -9.00 -7.77 -8.40
CA VAL A 66 -8.38 -6.44 -8.33
C VAL A 66 -7.57 -6.28 -7.03
N VAL A 67 -8.13 -6.73 -5.90
CA VAL A 67 -7.43 -6.70 -4.60
C VAL A 67 -6.20 -7.60 -4.63
N ARG A 68 -6.30 -8.81 -5.16
CA ARG A 68 -5.16 -9.74 -5.28
C ARG A 68 -4.06 -9.19 -6.17
N ASP A 69 -4.41 -8.64 -7.31
CA ASP A 69 -3.45 -8.07 -8.26
C ASP A 69 -2.72 -6.87 -7.67
N ALA A 70 -3.44 -5.95 -7.03
CA ALA A 70 -2.85 -4.78 -6.38
C ALA A 70 -1.87 -5.20 -5.27
N LEU A 71 -2.25 -6.14 -4.40
CA LEU A 71 -1.41 -6.64 -3.33
C LEU A 71 -0.20 -7.42 -3.85
N SER A 72 -0.41 -8.29 -4.85
CA SER A 72 0.67 -9.08 -5.46
C SER A 72 1.74 -8.18 -6.07
N GLY A 73 1.32 -7.18 -6.84
CA GLY A 73 2.24 -6.21 -7.44
C GLY A 73 3.01 -5.40 -6.39
N GLU A 74 2.34 -4.98 -5.34
CA GLU A 74 2.97 -4.17 -4.30
C GLU A 74 3.89 -5.00 -3.41
N CYS A 75 3.50 -6.22 -3.04
CA CYS A 75 4.40 -7.16 -2.35
C CYS A 75 5.67 -7.42 -3.17
N ALA A 76 5.53 -7.70 -4.47
CA ALA A 76 6.69 -7.96 -5.35
C ALA A 76 7.63 -6.74 -5.41
N ARG A 77 7.08 -5.54 -5.46
CA ARG A 77 7.86 -4.29 -5.51
C ARG A 77 8.66 -4.05 -4.24
N LEU A 78 8.09 -4.37 -3.08
CA LEU A 78 8.67 -4.07 -1.77
C LEU A 78 9.59 -5.17 -1.23
N LEU A 79 9.65 -6.35 -1.87
CA LEU A 79 10.51 -7.47 -1.42
C LEU A 79 11.97 -7.08 -1.21
N ALA A 80 12.52 -6.17 -2.03
CA ALA A 80 13.90 -5.73 -1.90
C ALA A 80 14.18 -4.97 -0.58
N LEU A 81 13.17 -4.44 0.08
CA LEU A 81 13.29 -3.82 1.42
C LEU A 81 13.27 -4.86 2.55
N LEU A 82 12.84 -6.09 2.27
CA LEU A 82 12.65 -7.16 3.26
C LEU A 82 13.83 -8.15 3.30
N GLU A 83 15.02 -7.73 2.90
CA GLU A 83 16.24 -8.57 2.91
C GLU A 83 16.99 -8.56 4.25
N ALA A 84 16.51 -7.82 5.26
CA ALA A 84 17.15 -7.74 6.56
C ALA A 84 17.17 -9.12 7.26
N PRO A 85 18.31 -9.53 7.87
CA PRO A 85 18.50 -10.90 8.37
C PRO A 85 17.68 -11.22 9.63
N ASP A 86 17.25 -10.21 10.37
CA ASP A 86 16.50 -10.28 11.62
C ASP A 86 14.99 -10.37 11.43
N LEU A 87 14.50 -10.23 10.19
CA LEU A 87 13.08 -10.37 9.90
C LEU A 87 12.60 -11.83 10.05
N ALA A 88 11.36 -11.99 10.54
CA ALA A 88 10.72 -13.29 10.68
C ALA A 88 10.54 -13.96 9.30
N ARG A 89 11.27 -15.04 9.08
CA ARG A 89 11.35 -15.77 7.79
C ARG A 89 10.01 -16.30 7.29
N ASP A 90 9.12 -16.69 8.20
CA ASP A 90 7.77 -17.14 7.88
C ASP A 90 6.91 -15.99 7.35
N LYS A 91 7.02 -14.80 7.93
CA LYS A 91 6.34 -13.59 7.46
C LYS A 91 6.86 -13.14 6.09
N VAL A 92 8.17 -13.16 5.88
CA VAL A 92 8.76 -12.85 4.57
C VAL A 92 8.27 -13.83 3.50
N ARG A 93 8.24 -15.14 3.80
CA ARG A 93 7.66 -16.15 2.89
C ARG A 93 6.18 -15.92 2.60
N HIS A 94 5.42 -15.41 3.57
CA HIS A 94 4.04 -15.03 3.33
C HIS A 94 3.95 -13.94 2.26
N ILE A 95 4.74 -12.86 2.38
CA ILE A 95 4.82 -11.80 1.36
C ILE A 95 5.23 -12.37 -0.01
N GLU A 96 6.24 -13.25 -0.05
CA GLU A 96 6.67 -13.89 -1.29
C GLU A 96 5.58 -14.73 -1.95
N ARG A 97 4.76 -15.44 -1.17
CA ARG A 97 3.65 -16.24 -1.72
C ARG A 97 2.58 -15.37 -2.34
N VAL A 98 2.22 -14.26 -1.69
CA VAL A 98 1.28 -13.28 -2.25
C VAL A 98 1.86 -12.63 -3.50
N ALA A 99 3.13 -12.22 -3.48
CA ALA A 99 3.82 -11.64 -4.64
C ALA A 99 3.82 -12.55 -5.87
N ARG A 100 3.83 -13.88 -5.66
CA ARG A 100 3.78 -14.89 -6.75
C ARG A 100 2.36 -15.32 -7.12
N GLY A 101 1.32 -14.78 -6.49
CA GLY A 101 -0.06 -15.20 -6.68
C GLY A 101 -0.37 -16.62 -6.17
N ALA A 102 0.47 -17.17 -5.27
CA ALA A 102 0.37 -18.54 -4.75
C ALA A 102 -0.29 -18.60 -3.36
N ALA A 103 -0.82 -17.48 -2.87
CA ALA A 103 -1.43 -17.36 -1.55
C ALA A 103 -2.92 -17.69 -1.56
N GLY A 104 -3.40 -18.32 -0.49
CA GLY A 104 -4.81 -18.52 -0.22
C GLY A 104 -5.51 -17.23 0.23
N GLU A 105 -6.85 -17.27 0.36
CA GLU A 105 -7.64 -16.08 0.69
C GLU A 105 -7.27 -15.48 2.05
N ASP A 106 -7.05 -16.32 3.07
CA ASP A 106 -6.69 -15.84 4.42
C ASP A 106 -5.29 -15.21 4.45
N GLU A 107 -4.36 -15.74 3.65
CA GLU A 107 -3.04 -15.13 3.48
C GLU A 107 -3.14 -13.77 2.78
N VAL A 108 -3.96 -13.65 1.75
CA VAL A 108 -4.23 -12.36 1.08
C VAL A 108 -4.91 -11.38 2.03
N ALA A 109 -5.85 -11.84 2.84
CA ALA A 109 -6.58 -10.99 3.79
C ALA A 109 -5.67 -10.36 4.85
N SER A 110 -4.63 -11.07 5.29
CA SER A 110 -3.72 -10.61 6.34
C SER A 110 -2.43 -9.95 5.84
N VAL A 111 -2.17 -9.99 4.52
CA VAL A 111 -0.86 -9.61 3.96
C VAL A 111 -0.48 -8.15 4.20
N LEU A 112 -1.45 -7.22 4.14
CA LEU A 112 -1.17 -5.79 4.29
C LEU A 112 -0.64 -5.48 5.70
N GLY A 113 -1.26 -6.07 6.74
CA GLY A 113 -0.78 -5.91 8.11
C GLY A 113 0.62 -6.49 8.32
N VAL A 114 0.88 -7.68 7.75
CA VAL A 114 2.21 -8.33 7.80
C VAL A 114 3.25 -7.49 7.06
N LEU A 115 2.90 -6.92 5.90
CA LEU A 115 3.79 -6.08 5.12
C LEU A 115 4.15 -4.78 5.85
N ILE A 116 3.17 -4.13 6.49
CA ILE A 116 3.39 -2.92 7.30
C ILE A 116 4.38 -3.23 8.43
N GLU A 117 4.14 -4.29 9.20
CA GLU A 117 5.02 -4.70 10.30
C GLU A 117 6.45 -4.97 9.82
N LEU A 118 6.61 -5.74 8.74
CA LEU A 118 7.94 -6.06 8.22
C LEU A 118 8.68 -4.83 7.69
N LEU A 119 7.99 -3.91 7.03
CA LEU A 119 8.59 -2.68 6.51
C LEU A 119 9.01 -1.74 7.64
N GLU A 120 8.19 -1.60 8.68
CA GLU A 120 8.57 -0.82 9.88
C GLU A 120 9.85 -1.38 10.50
N MET A 121 9.91 -2.69 10.72
CA MET A 121 11.10 -3.35 11.27
C MET A 121 12.33 -3.23 10.37
N ALA A 122 12.17 -3.45 9.07
CA ALA A 122 13.28 -3.43 8.11
C ALA A 122 13.85 -2.03 7.88
N CYS A 123 13.01 -1.02 7.99
CA CYS A 123 13.35 0.37 7.66
C CYS A 123 13.63 1.23 8.90
N ASP A 124 13.28 0.75 10.10
CA ASP A 124 13.28 1.51 11.36
C ASP A 124 12.51 2.83 11.24
N GLU A 125 11.41 2.80 10.49
CA GLU A 125 10.57 3.96 10.19
C GLU A 125 9.11 3.54 9.99
N GLN A 126 8.18 4.39 10.44
CA GLN A 126 6.74 4.18 10.20
C GLN A 126 6.43 4.16 8.70
N VAL A 127 5.39 3.41 8.33
CA VAL A 127 4.98 3.17 6.95
C VAL A 127 3.99 4.24 6.48
N VAL A 128 4.11 4.68 5.24
CA VAL A 128 3.09 5.48 4.56
C VAL A 128 2.22 4.57 3.70
N LEU A 129 0.90 4.63 3.91
CA LEU A 129 -0.09 3.87 3.12
C LEU A 129 -0.89 4.82 2.24
N LEU A 130 -0.78 4.64 0.93
CA LEU A 130 -1.50 5.39 -0.10
C LEU A 130 -2.44 4.44 -0.83
N VAL A 131 -3.72 4.79 -0.91
CA VAL A 131 -4.75 3.96 -1.56
C VAL A 131 -5.55 4.81 -2.53
N ASP A 132 -5.53 4.43 -3.81
CA ASP A 132 -6.34 5.03 -4.86
C ASP A 132 -7.54 4.15 -5.21
N GLY A 133 -8.69 4.76 -5.51
CA GLY A 133 -9.89 4.06 -5.95
C GLY A 133 -10.53 3.17 -4.87
N TYR A 134 -10.37 3.49 -3.59
CA TYR A 134 -10.94 2.68 -2.51
C TYR A 134 -12.48 2.60 -2.59
N ASP A 135 -13.11 3.67 -3.04
CA ASP A 135 -14.57 3.76 -3.20
C ASP A 135 -15.07 2.94 -4.38
N ALA A 136 -14.29 2.79 -5.45
CA ALA A 136 -14.63 1.90 -6.57
C ALA A 136 -14.74 0.44 -6.09
N ALA A 137 -13.80 -0.01 -5.26
CA ALA A 137 -13.87 -1.32 -4.62
C ALA A 137 -15.05 -1.41 -3.65
N TRP A 138 -15.31 -0.36 -2.88
CA TRP A 138 -16.44 -0.28 -1.95
C TRP A 138 -17.80 -0.29 -2.66
N LEU A 139 -17.98 0.47 -3.74
CA LEU A 139 -19.23 0.54 -4.52
C LEU A 139 -19.47 -0.73 -5.35
N GLY A 140 -18.44 -1.30 -5.94
CA GLY A 140 -18.49 -2.57 -6.66
C GLY A 140 -18.98 -3.75 -5.79
N ARG A 141 -18.72 -3.68 -4.49
CA ARG A 141 -19.24 -4.56 -3.44
C ARG A 141 -20.78 -4.65 -3.41
N ALA A 142 -21.48 -3.53 -3.54
CA ALA A 142 -22.95 -3.51 -3.52
C ALA A 142 -23.54 -4.27 -4.71
N SER A 143 -22.91 -4.22 -5.87
CA SER A 143 -23.34 -4.93 -7.09
C SER A 143 -23.00 -6.43 -7.04
N ALA A 144 -21.91 -6.82 -6.43
CA ALA A 144 -21.49 -8.22 -6.34
C ALA A 144 -22.31 -9.04 -5.30
N ARG A 145 -22.71 -8.43 -4.19
CA ARG A 145 -23.58 -9.06 -3.18
C ARG A 145 -24.92 -9.52 -3.75
N VAL A 146 -25.45 -8.82 -4.74
CA VAL A 146 -26.73 -9.14 -5.39
C VAL A 146 -26.59 -10.34 -6.33
N ALA A 147 -25.39 -10.58 -6.89
CA ALA A 147 -25.20 -11.54 -7.98
C ALA A 147 -24.76 -12.95 -7.55
N SER A 148 -24.05 -13.14 -6.45
CA SER A 148 -23.35 -14.42 -6.19
C SER A 148 -23.51 -15.02 -4.80
N GLY A 149 -24.12 -14.34 -3.83
CA GLY A 149 -24.21 -14.85 -2.44
C GLY A 149 -22.84 -15.02 -1.73
N ALA A 150 -21.74 -14.84 -2.43
CA ALA A 150 -20.41 -14.75 -1.85
C ALA A 150 -20.18 -13.35 -1.27
N ASP A 151 -19.38 -13.24 -0.22
CA ASP A 151 -19.00 -11.93 0.35
C ASP A 151 -17.63 -11.46 -0.17
N PRO A 152 -17.54 -10.97 -1.42
CA PRO A 152 -16.30 -10.41 -1.95
C PRO A 152 -15.90 -9.13 -1.22
N ALA A 153 -16.80 -8.56 -0.46
CA ALA A 153 -16.59 -7.40 0.39
C ALA A 153 -15.77 -7.74 1.63
N GLY A 154 -15.95 -8.91 2.20
CA GLY A 154 -15.22 -9.33 3.38
C GLY A 154 -13.71 -9.39 3.15
N LEU A 155 -13.26 -9.73 1.95
CA LEU A 155 -11.84 -9.71 1.62
C LEU A 155 -11.29 -8.28 1.61
N PHE A 156 -11.96 -7.34 0.92
CA PHE A 156 -11.52 -5.95 0.86
C PHE A 156 -11.48 -5.28 2.24
N ASP A 157 -12.54 -5.50 3.04
CA ASP A 157 -12.64 -4.95 4.40
C ASP A 157 -11.51 -5.51 5.29
N ARG A 158 -11.27 -6.82 5.25
CA ARG A 158 -10.18 -7.48 6.01
C ARG A 158 -8.80 -6.99 5.57
N VAL A 159 -8.58 -6.87 4.25
CA VAL A 159 -7.31 -6.40 3.71
C VAL A 159 -7.02 -4.98 4.13
N LEU A 160 -7.98 -4.06 3.99
CA LEU A 160 -7.70 -2.63 4.14
C LEU A 160 -8.02 -2.13 5.56
N PHE A 161 -9.24 -2.26 6.00
CA PHE A 161 -9.68 -1.60 7.23
C PHE A 161 -9.19 -2.32 8.49
N ASP A 162 -9.16 -3.65 8.50
CA ASP A 162 -8.62 -4.39 9.63
C ASP A 162 -7.11 -4.18 9.76
N ALA A 163 -6.39 -4.14 8.62
CA ALA A 163 -4.96 -3.84 8.63
C ALA A 163 -4.66 -2.43 9.15
N ILE A 164 -5.40 -1.40 8.70
CA ILE A 164 -5.25 -0.03 9.18
C ILE A 164 -5.55 0.05 10.69
N ALA A 165 -6.61 -0.60 11.15
CA ALA A 165 -6.98 -0.59 12.57
C ALA A 165 -5.92 -1.27 13.44
N THR A 166 -5.36 -2.39 12.99
CA THR A 166 -4.39 -3.19 13.73
C THR A 166 -2.98 -2.58 13.70
N ALA A 167 -2.56 -2.03 12.56
CA ALA A 167 -1.23 -1.47 12.36
C ALA A 167 -1.15 0.05 12.59
N ARG A 168 -2.11 0.62 13.31
CA ARG A 168 -2.26 2.07 13.49
C ARG A 168 -0.98 2.77 13.96
N ASP A 169 -0.28 2.17 14.91
CA ASP A 169 0.91 2.77 15.52
C ASP A 169 2.14 2.68 14.60
N SER A 170 2.12 1.76 13.64
CA SER A 170 3.14 1.56 12.61
C SER A 170 2.93 2.45 11.37
N LEU A 171 1.82 3.18 11.29
CA LEU A 171 1.47 4.04 10.17
C LEU A 171 1.78 5.51 10.45
N ARG A 172 2.69 6.10 9.67
CA ARG A 172 2.99 7.55 9.67
C ARG A 172 1.85 8.36 9.05
N LEU A 173 1.33 7.85 7.94
CA LEU A 173 0.27 8.48 7.16
C LEU A 173 -0.56 7.41 6.48
N THR A 174 -1.87 7.58 6.48
CA THR A 174 -2.80 6.83 5.62
C THR A 174 -3.59 7.83 4.78
N CYS A 175 -3.50 7.69 3.46
CA CYS A 175 -4.22 8.53 2.51
C CYS A 175 -5.10 7.65 1.62
N LEU A 176 -6.42 7.76 1.78
CA LEU A 176 -7.42 7.06 0.96
C LEU A 176 -8.04 8.05 -0.02
N MET A 177 -7.92 7.78 -1.30
CA MET A 177 -8.51 8.60 -2.37
C MET A 177 -9.56 7.81 -3.14
N GLY A 178 -10.73 8.43 -3.30
CA GLY A 178 -11.84 7.98 -4.13
C GLY A 178 -12.28 9.04 -5.14
N GLU A 179 -13.27 8.75 -5.97
CA GLU A 179 -13.88 9.68 -6.94
C GLU A 179 -14.80 10.73 -6.28
#